data_da24c24b08b93686d246f282da7d1ea3
#
_entry.id   da24c24b08b93686d246f282da7d1ea3
#
_cell.length_a   1.000
_cell.length_b   1.000
_cell.length_c   1.000
_cell.angle_alpha   90.00
_cell.angle_beta   90.00
_cell.angle_gamma   90.00
#
_symmetry.space_group_name_H-M   'P 1'
#
loop_
_entity.id
_entity.type
_entity.pdbx_description
1 polymer ?
#
loop_
_entity_poly.entity_id
_entity_poly.type
_entity_poly.pdbx_seq_one_letter_code
_entity_poly.pdbx_strand_id
1 'polypeptide(L)'
;LLILLIGWSNPLELQAVIPEEGRGLNPLLQHPAMAIHPPSLYLGFIGFSIPFAFAMGGLIRGKLDNEWVLTTRRWTLLSWYFLSAGLILGGQWAYEELGWGGFWAWDPVENAALMPWLTGTAFLHSVMIQEKRNMLKIWNVVLIILTFGLTIIGTFLTRSGIINSVHSFTQSEIGPAFLVFLAFILVIAFGLLFKRIQILESEHKMESVLCRENAFLAQNVLFVSIAFTVLLGTTFPLLAEAVRGTKLSIQAPFFNTVTAPMGYALLFLMAVGTLIPWRKTSMESLKKNFAWPFLLAFPLTAFIAFWLRDELWSWDGYIIFWLAFFVCATMANELIRLVRLRSSQSEDSAPVALFMVIRRNLRRYGGMLIHFGAVLIFLGVAGKFFSLERDLTLTKDQAQTIGSYQLVFRGVSEIPVENAIHRAAKVEVLDLDGKRLQFLNPAKSFYPTQPQPLTEVGIRRSFWEDLYLIFSSENGESGDSVTLRVFINPLVGWAWMALPIFTLGIAICFLHRPGRLVARETVLKERFRAAEQALGTS
;
A
#
# COMPACT_ATOMS: atom_id res chain seq x y z
N LEU A 1 -9.92 -8.96 -23.66
CA LEU A 1 -8.90 -7.91 -23.85
C LEU A 1 -8.44 -7.81 -25.29
N LEU A 2 -8.00 -8.89 -25.96
CA LEU A 2 -7.58 -8.87 -27.38
C LEU A 2 -8.66 -8.33 -28.31
N ILE A 3 -9.92 -8.71 -28.11
CA ILE A 3 -11.06 -8.17 -28.88
C ILE A 3 -11.21 -6.66 -28.67
N LEU A 4 -11.02 -6.17 -27.44
CA LEU A 4 -11.06 -4.75 -27.13
C LEU A 4 -9.90 -3.99 -27.79
N LEU A 5 -8.71 -4.57 -27.78
CA LEU A 5 -7.54 -3.98 -28.43
C LEU A 5 -7.71 -3.88 -29.95
N ILE A 6 -8.19 -4.96 -30.61
CA ILE A 6 -8.34 -5.00 -32.06
C ILE A 6 -9.55 -4.14 -32.51
N GLY A 7 -10.65 -4.16 -31.74
CA GLY A 7 -11.90 -3.51 -32.14
C GLY A 7 -12.03 -2.04 -31.76
N TRP A 8 -11.34 -1.57 -30.70
CA TRP A 8 -11.50 -0.20 -30.19
C TRP A 8 -10.22 0.60 -30.04
N SER A 9 -9.08 -0.05 -29.92
CA SER A 9 -7.81 0.66 -29.74
C SER A 9 -6.67 -0.17 -30.31
N ASN A 10 -6.66 -0.26 -31.64
CA ASN A 10 -5.66 -1.03 -32.35
C ASN A 10 -4.29 -0.32 -32.24
N PRO A 11 -3.31 -0.90 -31.55
CA PRO A 11 -1.99 -0.28 -31.37
C PRO A 11 -1.17 -0.24 -32.67
N LEU A 12 -1.62 -0.94 -33.72
CA LEU A 12 -0.99 -0.99 -35.04
C LEU A 12 -1.67 -0.08 -36.06
N GLU A 13 -2.64 0.74 -35.64
CA GLU A 13 -3.30 1.70 -36.50
C GLU A 13 -2.34 2.83 -36.88
N LEU A 14 -2.22 3.08 -38.17
CA LEU A 14 -1.36 4.15 -38.69
C LEU A 14 -2.03 5.50 -38.49
N GLN A 15 -1.27 6.51 -38.10
CA GLN A 15 -1.74 7.89 -38.02
C GLN A 15 -2.01 8.44 -39.42
N ALA A 16 -3.08 9.21 -39.56
CA ALA A 16 -3.44 9.86 -40.83
C ALA A 16 -2.34 10.82 -41.35
N VAL A 17 -1.60 11.44 -40.42
CA VAL A 17 -0.42 12.25 -40.70
C VAL A 17 0.74 11.62 -39.95
N ILE A 18 1.74 11.15 -40.68
CA ILE A 18 2.96 10.58 -40.11
C ILE A 18 3.86 11.74 -39.70
N PRO A 19 4.17 11.93 -38.41
CA PRO A 19 5.10 12.97 -37.97
C PRO A 19 6.53 12.66 -38.47
N GLU A 20 7.33 13.68 -38.74
CA GLU A 20 8.73 13.50 -39.14
C GLU A 20 9.55 12.81 -38.04
N GLU A 21 9.26 13.12 -36.78
CA GLU A 21 9.86 12.49 -35.63
C GLU A 21 8.81 12.07 -34.58
N GLY A 22 9.09 11.01 -33.81
CA GLY A 22 8.26 10.60 -32.68
C GLY A 22 8.32 11.61 -31.54
N ARG A 23 7.26 11.65 -30.72
CA ARG A 23 7.19 12.57 -29.55
C ARG A 23 8.17 12.22 -28.44
N GLY A 24 8.83 11.06 -28.52
CA GLY A 24 9.68 10.54 -27.46
C GLY A 24 8.89 10.09 -26.22
N LEU A 25 9.61 9.69 -25.20
CA LEU A 25 9.04 9.33 -23.90
C LEU A 25 8.64 10.60 -23.14
N ASN A 26 7.45 10.58 -22.50
CA ASN A 26 7.06 11.68 -21.62
C ASN A 26 8.15 11.89 -20.55
N PRO A 27 8.62 13.12 -20.32
CA PRO A 27 9.68 13.40 -19.36
C PRO A 27 9.44 12.82 -17.96
N LEU A 28 8.21 12.90 -17.42
CA LEU A 28 7.84 12.30 -16.14
C LEU A 28 8.05 10.77 -16.07
N LEU A 29 8.12 10.10 -17.23
CA LEU A 29 8.38 8.67 -17.32
C LEU A 29 9.87 8.32 -17.43
N GLN A 30 10.76 9.30 -17.54
CA GLN A 30 12.20 9.10 -17.71
C GLN A 30 12.93 8.81 -16.39
N HIS A 31 12.18 8.66 -15.30
CA HIS A 31 12.71 8.33 -13.98
C HIS A 31 12.98 6.82 -13.83
N PRO A 32 14.08 6.38 -13.18
CA PRO A 32 14.42 4.96 -13.01
C PRO A 32 13.32 4.10 -12.34
N ALA A 33 12.55 4.68 -11.41
CA ALA A 33 11.43 3.98 -10.77
C ALA A 33 10.36 3.53 -11.77
N MET A 34 10.23 4.22 -12.93
CA MET A 34 9.27 3.86 -13.97
C MET A 34 9.58 2.58 -14.71
N ALA A 35 10.82 2.07 -14.61
CA ALA A 35 11.16 0.74 -15.12
C ALA A 35 10.51 -0.38 -14.27
N ILE A 36 10.24 -0.15 -12.97
CA ILE A 36 9.81 -1.19 -12.01
C ILE A 36 8.40 -0.91 -11.49
N HIS A 37 8.01 0.34 -11.22
CA HIS A 37 6.73 0.71 -10.64
C HIS A 37 5.52 0.23 -11.47
N PRO A 38 5.32 0.62 -12.75
CA PRO A 38 4.16 0.20 -13.52
C PRO A 38 4.11 -1.32 -13.74
N PRO A 39 5.21 -2.02 -14.10
CA PRO A 39 5.20 -3.48 -14.17
C PRO A 39 4.76 -4.15 -12.88
N SER A 40 5.19 -3.64 -11.72
CA SER A 40 4.77 -4.18 -10.41
C SER A 40 3.27 -4.00 -10.20
N LEU A 41 2.71 -2.82 -10.47
CA LEU A 41 1.26 -2.58 -10.39
C LEU A 41 0.47 -3.55 -11.28
N TYR A 42 0.88 -3.69 -12.55
CA TYR A 42 0.18 -4.58 -13.49
C TYR A 42 0.28 -6.04 -13.08
N LEU A 43 1.42 -6.51 -12.58
CA LEU A 43 1.54 -7.86 -12.03
C LEU A 43 0.59 -8.08 -10.85
N GLY A 44 0.42 -7.07 -10.00
CA GLY A 44 -0.55 -7.09 -8.91
C GLY A 44 -2.00 -7.16 -9.42
N PHE A 45 -2.38 -6.27 -10.34
CA PHE A 45 -3.72 -6.21 -10.92
C PHE A 45 -4.09 -7.51 -11.64
N ILE A 46 -3.25 -7.93 -12.59
CA ILE A 46 -3.48 -9.12 -13.40
C ILE A 46 -3.45 -10.37 -12.51
N GLY A 47 -2.58 -10.41 -11.51
CA GLY A 47 -2.44 -11.55 -10.62
C GLY A 47 -3.73 -11.89 -9.85
N PHE A 48 -4.57 -10.91 -9.52
CA PHE A 48 -5.87 -11.14 -8.88
C PHE A 48 -6.89 -11.84 -9.80
N SER A 49 -6.66 -11.88 -11.11
CA SER A 49 -7.48 -12.68 -12.02
C SER A 49 -7.41 -14.19 -11.71
N ILE A 50 -6.28 -14.66 -11.18
CA ILE A 50 -6.09 -16.08 -10.86
C ILE A 50 -7.04 -16.54 -9.74
N PRO A 51 -7.02 -15.97 -8.52
CA PRO A 51 -7.97 -16.38 -7.49
C PRO A 51 -9.42 -16.11 -7.88
N PHE A 52 -9.70 -15.05 -8.66
CA PHE A 52 -11.03 -14.80 -9.22
C PHE A 52 -11.47 -15.94 -10.15
N ALA A 53 -10.64 -16.36 -11.11
CA ALA A 53 -10.96 -17.43 -12.05
C ALA A 53 -11.22 -18.77 -11.33
N PHE A 54 -10.42 -19.08 -10.28
CA PHE A 54 -10.65 -20.28 -9.47
C PHE A 54 -11.99 -20.21 -8.71
N ALA A 55 -12.33 -19.05 -8.15
CA ALA A 55 -13.63 -18.86 -7.49
C ALA A 55 -14.79 -19.05 -8.48
N MET A 56 -14.72 -18.45 -9.68
CA MET A 56 -15.73 -18.61 -10.72
C MET A 56 -15.82 -20.05 -11.22
N GLY A 57 -14.69 -20.72 -11.46
CA GLY A 57 -14.65 -22.13 -11.84
C GLY A 57 -15.29 -23.04 -10.79
N GLY A 58 -15.06 -22.76 -9.50
CA GLY A 58 -15.72 -23.46 -8.38
C GLY A 58 -17.25 -23.25 -8.36
N LEU A 59 -17.70 -22.01 -8.59
CA LEU A 59 -19.14 -21.70 -8.68
C LEU A 59 -19.81 -22.38 -9.88
N ILE A 60 -19.17 -22.39 -11.05
CA ILE A 60 -19.67 -23.07 -12.26
C ILE A 60 -19.82 -24.58 -11.98
N ARG A 61 -18.80 -25.20 -11.41
CA ARG A 61 -18.83 -26.64 -11.05
C ARG A 61 -19.79 -26.98 -9.92
N GLY A 62 -20.26 -25.99 -9.16
CA GLY A 62 -21.07 -26.21 -7.96
C GLY A 62 -20.29 -26.83 -6.79
N LYS A 63 -18.96 -26.69 -6.78
CA LYS A 63 -18.07 -27.19 -5.71
C LYS A 63 -17.05 -26.11 -5.36
N LEU A 64 -17.25 -25.46 -4.20
CA LEU A 64 -16.38 -24.41 -3.68
C LEU A 64 -16.02 -24.73 -2.22
N ASP A 65 -15.16 -25.74 -2.06
CA ASP A 65 -14.58 -26.15 -0.77
C ASP A 65 -13.32 -25.30 -0.43
N ASN A 66 -12.52 -25.72 0.54
CA ASN A 66 -11.29 -25.02 0.92
C ASN A 66 -10.13 -25.25 -0.07
N GLU A 67 -10.26 -26.15 -1.02
CA GLU A 67 -9.17 -26.51 -1.95
C GLU A 67 -8.77 -25.33 -2.84
N TRP A 68 -9.76 -24.57 -3.36
CA TRP A 68 -9.47 -23.42 -4.20
C TRP A 68 -8.68 -22.33 -3.45
N VAL A 69 -8.99 -22.08 -2.16
CA VAL A 69 -8.27 -21.14 -1.30
C VAL A 69 -6.82 -21.58 -1.10
N LEU A 70 -6.61 -22.87 -0.81
CA LEU A 70 -5.28 -23.42 -0.61
C LEU A 70 -4.43 -23.37 -1.88
N THR A 71 -5.04 -23.67 -3.03
CA THR A 71 -4.40 -23.66 -4.35
C THR A 71 -4.01 -22.23 -4.77
N THR A 72 -4.91 -21.28 -4.59
CA THR A 72 -4.68 -19.89 -5.03
C THR A 72 -3.90 -19.04 -4.02
N ARG A 73 -3.69 -19.51 -2.79
CA ARG A 73 -3.08 -18.74 -1.71
C ARG A 73 -1.75 -18.07 -2.07
N ARG A 74 -0.85 -18.81 -2.75
CA ARG A 74 0.45 -18.25 -3.16
C ARG A 74 0.27 -17.19 -4.24
N TRP A 75 -0.63 -17.39 -5.18
CA TRP A 75 -0.95 -16.42 -6.21
C TRP A 75 -1.55 -15.14 -5.62
N THR A 76 -2.51 -15.27 -4.70
CA THR A 76 -3.10 -14.14 -3.98
C THR A 76 -2.04 -13.34 -3.22
N LEU A 77 -1.14 -14.03 -2.52
CA LEU A 77 -0.07 -13.38 -1.75
C LEU A 77 0.93 -12.68 -2.68
N LEU A 78 1.25 -13.27 -3.84
CA LEU A 78 2.14 -12.69 -4.84
C LEU A 78 1.51 -11.47 -5.50
N SER A 79 0.22 -11.55 -5.88
CA SER A 79 -0.53 -10.42 -6.44
C SER A 79 -0.59 -9.25 -5.47
N TRP A 80 -0.88 -9.53 -4.21
CA TRP A 80 -0.88 -8.54 -3.15
C TRP A 80 0.49 -7.90 -2.94
N TYR A 81 1.57 -8.69 -2.97
CA TYR A 81 2.93 -8.19 -2.86
C TYR A 81 3.29 -7.24 -4.01
N PHE A 82 3.05 -7.66 -5.25
CA PHE A 82 3.36 -6.81 -6.41
C PHE A 82 2.54 -5.52 -6.42
N LEU A 83 1.28 -5.58 -6.01
CA LEU A 83 0.45 -4.38 -5.87
C LEU A 83 0.98 -3.47 -4.73
N SER A 84 1.41 -4.04 -3.61
CA SER A 84 2.05 -3.29 -2.52
C SER A 84 3.37 -2.64 -2.97
N ALA A 85 4.21 -3.41 -3.69
CA ALA A 85 5.47 -2.89 -4.25
C ALA A 85 5.20 -1.76 -5.24
N GLY A 86 4.20 -1.93 -6.12
CA GLY A 86 3.78 -0.89 -7.04
C GLY A 86 3.33 0.39 -6.32
N LEU A 87 2.49 0.29 -5.29
CA LEU A 87 2.05 1.45 -4.50
C LEU A 87 3.21 2.18 -3.82
N ILE A 88 4.15 1.44 -3.18
CA ILE A 88 5.29 2.05 -2.48
C ILE A 88 6.24 2.72 -3.48
N LEU A 89 6.57 2.05 -4.59
CA LEU A 89 7.46 2.61 -5.63
C LEU A 89 6.80 3.78 -6.35
N GLY A 90 5.47 3.76 -6.54
CA GLY A 90 4.73 4.88 -7.11
C GLY A 90 4.72 6.10 -6.21
N GLY A 91 4.53 5.90 -4.91
CA GLY A 91 4.66 6.97 -3.93
C GLY A 91 6.08 7.55 -3.88
N GLN A 92 7.10 6.71 -4.01
CA GLN A 92 8.50 7.18 -4.09
C GLN A 92 8.74 7.99 -5.37
N TRP A 93 8.25 7.51 -6.51
CA TRP A 93 8.33 8.25 -7.77
C TRP A 93 7.61 9.60 -7.69
N ALA A 94 6.39 9.63 -7.16
CA ALA A 94 5.64 10.88 -6.99
C ALA A 94 6.36 11.87 -6.09
N TYR A 95 7.02 11.38 -5.03
CA TYR A 95 7.85 12.18 -4.13
C TYR A 95 9.06 12.81 -4.82
N GLU A 96 9.67 12.10 -5.77
CA GLU A 96 10.90 12.53 -6.45
C GLU A 96 10.61 13.39 -7.70
N GLU A 97 9.46 13.19 -8.38
CA GLU A 97 9.17 13.78 -9.68
C GLU A 97 8.14 14.92 -9.65
N LEU A 98 7.11 14.82 -8.78
CA LEU A 98 5.94 15.70 -8.93
C LEU A 98 6.04 17.02 -8.17
N GLY A 99 7.06 17.18 -7.34
CA GLY A 99 7.26 18.42 -6.60
C GLY A 99 6.14 18.75 -5.58
N TRP A 100 5.41 17.74 -5.09
CA TRP A 100 4.31 17.93 -4.14
C TRP A 100 4.77 18.16 -2.69
N GLY A 101 6.05 17.89 -2.39
CA GLY A 101 6.55 17.88 -1.01
C GLY A 101 6.02 16.70 -0.18
N GLY A 102 5.37 15.72 -0.82
CA GLY A 102 4.78 14.54 -0.22
C GLY A 102 4.70 13.37 -1.22
N PHE A 103 4.34 12.19 -0.74
CA PHE A 103 4.34 10.96 -1.52
C PHE A 103 2.94 10.43 -1.86
N TRP A 104 1.87 11.13 -1.45
CA TRP A 104 0.48 10.76 -1.68
C TRP A 104 -0.41 11.99 -1.73
N ALA A 105 -1.18 12.14 -2.79
CA ALA A 105 -2.05 13.29 -3.01
C ALA A 105 -3.53 12.94 -3.18
N TRP A 106 -3.93 11.69 -3.03
CA TRP A 106 -5.26 11.18 -3.35
C TRP A 106 -5.62 11.39 -4.84
N ASP A 107 -4.60 11.33 -5.70
CA ASP A 107 -4.80 11.35 -7.15
C ASP A 107 -5.71 10.18 -7.58
N PRO A 108 -6.61 10.36 -8.57
CA PRO A 108 -7.51 9.30 -9.01
C PRO A 108 -6.83 7.99 -9.40
N VAL A 109 -5.60 8.03 -9.92
CA VAL A 109 -4.84 6.83 -10.30
C VAL A 109 -4.19 6.17 -9.09
N GLU A 110 -3.71 6.95 -8.12
CA GLU A 110 -3.29 6.44 -6.81
C GLU A 110 -4.45 5.72 -6.11
N ASN A 111 -5.63 6.36 -6.08
CA ASN A 111 -6.85 5.81 -5.53
C ASN A 111 -7.27 4.51 -6.23
N ALA A 112 -7.14 4.47 -7.56
CA ALA A 112 -7.45 3.30 -8.39
C ALA A 112 -6.59 2.08 -8.02
N ALA A 113 -5.34 2.29 -7.63
CA ALA A 113 -4.45 1.23 -7.17
C ALA A 113 -4.70 0.81 -5.70
N LEU A 114 -5.07 1.78 -4.86
CA LEU A 114 -5.33 1.55 -3.44
C LEU A 114 -6.58 0.68 -3.20
N MET A 115 -7.65 0.91 -3.96
CA MET A 115 -8.93 0.19 -3.76
C MET A 115 -8.81 -1.33 -3.86
N PRO A 116 -8.25 -1.94 -4.93
CA PRO A 116 -8.05 -3.38 -5.00
C PRO A 116 -7.01 -3.90 -3.99
N TRP A 117 -6.05 -3.07 -3.56
CA TRP A 117 -5.14 -3.43 -2.48
C TRP A 117 -5.88 -3.58 -1.14
N LEU A 118 -6.81 -2.69 -0.81
CA LEU A 118 -7.64 -2.75 0.40
C LEU A 118 -8.54 -4.00 0.40
N THR A 119 -9.29 -4.23 -0.68
CA THR A 119 -10.17 -5.38 -0.78
C THR A 119 -9.40 -6.70 -0.89
N GLY A 120 -8.25 -6.71 -1.55
CA GLY A 120 -7.33 -7.84 -1.60
C GLY A 120 -6.73 -8.16 -0.23
N THR A 121 -6.42 -7.14 0.59
CA THR A 121 -5.98 -7.32 1.98
C THR A 121 -7.09 -7.91 2.84
N ALA A 122 -8.33 -7.41 2.70
CA ALA A 122 -9.50 -8.00 3.35
C ALA A 122 -9.67 -9.48 2.96
N PHE A 123 -9.55 -9.80 1.67
CA PHE A 123 -9.62 -11.16 1.16
C PHE A 123 -8.56 -12.07 1.77
N LEU A 124 -7.27 -11.64 1.81
CA LEU A 124 -6.19 -12.41 2.43
C LEU A 124 -6.46 -12.78 3.89
N HIS A 125 -7.04 -11.88 4.66
CA HIS A 125 -7.38 -12.14 6.06
C HIS A 125 -8.63 -13.01 6.19
N SER A 126 -9.63 -12.79 5.36
CA SER A 126 -10.90 -13.53 5.41
C SER A 126 -10.76 -14.99 4.99
N VAL A 127 -9.93 -15.29 3.97
CA VAL A 127 -9.67 -16.68 3.58
C VAL A 127 -8.97 -17.49 4.67
N MET A 128 -8.27 -16.85 5.62
CA MET A 128 -7.71 -17.54 6.78
C MET A 128 -8.79 -18.04 7.74
N ILE A 129 -9.93 -17.33 7.84
CA ILE A 129 -11.10 -17.79 8.60
C ILE A 129 -11.73 -18.99 7.90
N GLN A 130 -11.89 -18.93 6.59
CA GLN A 130 -12.41 -20.07 5.82
C GLN A 130 -11.49 -21.29 5.97
N GLU A 131 -10.18 -21.14 5.84
CA GLU A 131 -9.19 -22.21 5.97
C GLU A 131 -9.25 -22.88 7.36
N LYS A 132 -9.45 -22.11 8.43
CA LYS A 132 -9.38 -22.62 9.82
C LYS A 132 -10.73 -23.00 10.40
N ARG A 133 -11.82 -22.36 9.97
CA ARG A 133 -13.13 -22.43 10.60
C ARG A 133 -14.26 -22.79 9.61
N ASN A 134 -13.95 -22.91 8.31
CA ASN A 134 -14.93 -23.18 7.25
C ASN A 134 -16.08 -22.15 7.21
N MET A 135 -15.80 -20.88 7.57
CA MET A 135 -16.74 -19.78 7.67
C MET A 135 -16.45 -18.71 6.60
N LEU A 136 -17.37 -17.78 6.40
CA LEU A 136 -17.26 -16.61 5.51
C LEU A 136 -17.04 -16.93 4.03
N LYS A 137 -17.48 -18.08 3.53
CA LYS A 137 -17.32 -18.51 2.14
C LYS A 137 -17.96 -17.52 1.15
N ILE A 138 -19.19 -17.07 1.42
CA ILE A 138 -19.90 -16.08 0.58
C ILE A 138 -19.12 -14.77 0.56
N TRP A 139 -18.69 -14.31 1.74
CA TRP A 139 -17.92 -13.07 1.89
C TRP A 139 -16.60 -13.11 1.11
N ASN A 140 -15.90 -14.24 1.14
CA ASN A 140 -14.66 -14.42 0.38
C ASN A 140 -14.87 -14.36 -1.13
N VAL A 141 -15.96 -14.93 -1.63
CA VAL A 141 -16.32 -14.83 -3.04
C VAL A 141 -16.68 -13.39 -3.42
N VAL A 142 -17.44 -12.68 -2.58
CA VAL A 142 -17.73 -11.25 -2.78
C VAL A 142 -16.43 -10.43 -2.82
N LEU A 143 -15.54 -10.63 -1.85
CA LEU A 143 -14.27 -9.89 -1.79
C LEU A 143 -13.41 -10.08 -3.03
N ILE A 144 -13.29 -11.31 -3.55
CA ILE A 144 -12.47 -11.53 -4.75
C ILE A 144 -13.15 -11.00 -6.03
N ILE A 145 -14.48 -11.03 -6.11
CA ILE A 145 -15.23 -10.38 -7.21
C ILE A 145 -14.99 -8.87 -7.17
N LEU A 146 -15.11 -8.24 -5.99
CA LEU A 146 -14.87 -6.81 -5.82
C LEU A 146 -13.41 -6.47 -6.13
N THR A 147 -12.45 -7.22 -5.61
CA THR A 147 -11.02 -6.98 -5.85
C THR A 147 -10.70 -6.99 -7.34
N PHE A 148 -11.16 -8.02 -8.07
CA PHE A 148 -10.94 -8.10 -9.50
C PHE A 148 -11.71 -7.02 -10.27
N GLY A 149 -12.95 -6.73 -9.91
CA GLY A 149 -13.73 -5.63 -10.50
C GLY A 149 -13.03 -4.27 -10.32
N LEU A 150 -12.46 -4.01 -9.15
CA LEU A 150 -11.72 -2.78 -8.87
C LEU A 150 -10.41 -2.67 -9.68
N THR A 151 -9.75 -3.77 -10.04
CA THR A 151 -8.60 -3.71 -10.96
C THR A 151 -9.01 -3.28 -12.37
N ILE A 152 -10.21 -3.69 -12.82
CA ILE A 152 -10.78 -3.26 -14.11
C ILE A 152 -11.18 -1.77 -14.04
N ILE A 153 -11.79 -1.33 -12.93
CA ILE A 153 -12.09 0.09 -12.67
C ILE A 153 -10.79 0.92 -12.70
N GLY A 154 -9.73 0.44 -12.06
CA GLY A 154 -8.43 1.08 -12.07
C GLY A 154 -7.89 1.27 -13.49
N THR A 155 -7.98 0.24 -14.32
CA THR A 155 -7.58 0.31 -15.73
C THR A 155 -8.46 1.29 -16.52
N PHE A 156 -9.76 1.30 -16.26
CA PHE A 156 -10.69 2.28 -16.84
C PHE A 156 -10.30 3.71 -16.47
N LEU A 157 -10.07 4.00 -15.21
CA LEU A 157 -9.70 5.35 -14.73
C LEU A 157 -8.40 5.86 -15.36
N THR A 158 -7.41 4.98 -15.53
CA THR A 158 -6.11 5.34 -16.09
C THR A 158 -6.12 5.54 -17.61
N ARG A 159 -7.06 4.90 -18.34
CA ARG A 159 -7.07 4.86 -19.81
C ARG A 159 -8.19 5.65 -20.47
N SER A 160 -9.28 5.96 -19.74
CA SER A 160 -10.44 6.64 -20.32
C SER A 160 -10.23 8.13 -20.56
N GLY A 161 -9.29 8.75 -19.86
CA GLY A 161 -9.13 10.21 -19.90
C GLY A 161 -10.30 11.02 -19.33
N ILE A 162 -11.29 10.35 -18.74
CA ILE A 162 -12.49 11.00 -18.19
C ILE A 162 -12.17 11.79 -16.93
N ILE A 163 -11.20 11.31 -16.15
CA ILE A 163 -10.74 11.98 -14.92
C ILE A 163 -9.33 12.52 -15.13
N ASN A 164 -9.11 13.80 -14.84
CA ASN A 164 -7.79 14.40 -14.91
C ASN A 164 -6.90 13.84 -13.79
N SER A 165 -5.73 13.35 -14.20
CA SER A 165 -4.68 12.85 -13.31
C SER A 165 -3.32 13.13 -13.92
N VAL A 166 -2.34 13.44 -13.08
CA VAL A 166 -0.93 13.57 -13.49
C VAL A 166 -0.34 12.24 -13.95
N HIS A 167 -0.99 11.11 -13.62
CA HIS A 167 -0.63 9.76 -14.05
C HIS A 167 -1.33 9.31 -15.35
N SER A 168 -2.19 10.16 -15.96
CA SER A 168 -2.91 9.84 -17.21
C SER A 168 -2.09 10.27 -18.41
N PHE A 169 -1.09 9.49 -18.79
CA PHE A 169 -0.18 9.81 -19.91
C PHE A 169 -0.77 9.53 -21.30
N THR A 170 -1.85 8.75 -21.37
CA THR A 170 -2.54 8.42 -22.63
C THR A 170 -4.04 8.41 -22.41
N GLN A 171 -4.76 9.03 -23.34
CA GLN A 171 -6.22 8.97 -23.41
C GLN A 171 -6.63 8.13 -24.61
N SER A 172 -7.62 7.27 -24.45
CA SER A 172 -8.15 6.45 -25.53
C SER A 172 -9.65 6.26 -25.37
N GLU A 173 -10.35 6.05 -26.49
CA GLU A 173 -11.80 5.81 -26.52
C GLU A 173 -12.20 4.43 -25.97
N ILE A 174 -11.27 3.68 -25.40
CA ILE A 174 -11.51 2.33 -24.86
C ILE A 174 -12.33 2.35 -23.55
N GLY A 175 -12.53 3.51 -22.92
CA GLY A 175 -13.22 3.66 -21.64
C GLY A 175 -14.60 3.00 -21.61
N PRO A 176 -15.54 3.31 -22.51
CA PRO A 176 -16.87 2.68 -22.54
C PRO A 176 -16.81 1.15 -22.67
N ALA A 177 -15.87 0.63 -23.47
CA ALA A 177 -15.70 -0.80 -23.64
C ALA A 177 -15.24 -1.50 -22.33
N PHE A 178 -14.39 -0.85 -21.53
CA PHE A 178 -14.03 -1.34 -20.19
C PHE A 178 -15.22 -1.36 -19.23
N LEU A 179 -16.12 -0.37 -19.28
CA LEU A 179 -17.32 -0.35 -18.45
C LEU A 179 -18.30 -1.47 -18.83
N VAL A 180 -18.50 -1.70 -20.13
CA VAL A 180 -19.32 -2.82 -20.62
C VAL A 180 -18.71 -4.16 -20.18
N PHE A 181 -17.39 -4.31 -20.31
CA PHE A 181 -16.68 -5.51 -19.88
C PHE A 181 -16.80 -5.73 -18.37
N LEU A 182 -16.66 -4.67 -17.56
CA LEU A 182 -16.85 -4.71 -16.11
C LEU A 182 -18.27 -5.15 -15.76
N ALA A 183 -19.30 -4.51 -16.37
CA ALA A 183 -20.69 -4.85 -16.13
C ALA A 183 -20.97 -6.33 -16.47
N PHE A 184 -20.47 -6.81 -17.61
CA PHE A 184 -20.60 -8.21 -18.03
C PHE A 184 -19.99 -9.17 -16.99
N ILE A 185 -18.76 -8.90 -16.52
CA ILE A 185 -18.11 -9.72 -15.51
C ILE A 185 -18.88 -9.71 -14.19
N LEU A 186 -19.30 -8.53 -13.71
CA LEU A 186 -20.01 -8.43 -12.43
C LEU A 186 -21.36 -9.14 -12.48
N VAL A 187 -22.13 -8.98 -13.58
CA VAL A 187 -23.42 -9.65 -13.76
C VAL A 187 -23.25 -11.17 -13.74
N ILE A 188 -22.27 -11.71 -14.47
CA ILE A 188 -21.99 -13.15 -14.47
C ILE A 188 -21.53 -13.63 -13.10
N ALA A 189 -20.56 -12.92 -12.48
CA ALA A 189 -19.96 -13.34 -11.21
C ALA A 189 -20.99 -13.34 -10.07
N PHE A 190 -21.77 -12.26 -9.93
CA PHE A 190 -22.83 -12.19 -8.92
C PHE A 190 -23.99 -13.11 -9.26
N GLY A 191 -24.35 -13.27 -10.55
CA GLY A 191 -25.37 -14.23 -10.98
C GLY A 191 -25.00 -15.67 -10.62
N LEU A 192 -23.73 -16.07 -10.83
CA LEU A 192 -23.24 -17.38 -10.39
C LEU A 192 -23.21 -17.51 -8.86
N LEU A 193 -22.83 -16.47 -8.15
CA LEU A 193 -22.84 -16.45 -6.69
C LEU A 193 -24.27 -16.66 -6.15
N PHE A 194 -25.24 -15.88 -6.63
CA PHE A 194 -26.63 -16.01 -6.20
C PHE A 194 -27.22 -17.38 -6.53
N LYS A 195 -26.92 -17.92 -7.73
CA LYS A 195 -27.34 -19.28 -8.12
C LYS A 195 -26.78 -20.37 -7.20
N ARG A 196 -25.62 -20.13 -6.59
CA ARG A 196 -24.88 -21.12 -5.80
C ARG A 196 -24.77 -20.76 -4.31
N ILE A 197 -25.55 -19.81 -3.83
CA ILE A 197 -25.43 -19.28 -2.46
C ILE A 197 -25.58 -20.37 -1.39
N GLN A 198 -26.49 -21.35 -1.64
CA GLN A 198 -26.78 -22.44 -0.70
C GLN A 198 -25.58 -23.36 -0.44
N ILE A 199 -24.71 -23.60 -1.44
CA ILE A 199 -23.51 -24.44 -1.25
C ILE A 199 -22.41 -23.73 -0.47
N LEU A 200 -22.54 -22.42 -0.27
CA LEU A 200 -21.59 -21.58 0.44
C LEU A 200 -21.97 -21.31 1.90
N GLU A 201 -23.12 -21.81 2.34
CA GLU A 201 -23.56 -21.65 3.72
C GLU A 201 -22.52 -22.22 4.71
N SER A 202 -22.34 -21.48 5.79
CA SER A 202 -21.38 -21.86 6.83
C SER A 202 -22.07 -22.75 7.86
N GLU A 203 -21.52 -23.93 8.10
CA GLU A 203 -22.02 -24.85 9.15
C GLU A 203 -21.76 -24.32 10.56
N HIS A 204 -20.79 -23.43 10.69
CA HIS A 204 -20.33 -22.90 11.98
C HIS A 204 -20.76 -21.44 12.14
N LYS A 205 -21.22 -21.11 13.36
CA LYS A 205 -21.54 -19.74 13.78
C LYS A 205 -20.42 -19.15 14.63
N MET A 206 -20.37 -17.82 14.74
CA MET A 206 -19.46 -17.14 15.64
C MET A 206 -19.85 -17.44 17.11
N GLU A 207 -18.87 -17.91 17.90
CA GLU A 207 -19.11 -18.34 19.26
C GLU A 207 -18.97 -17.20 20.29
N SER A 208 -18.23 -16.15 19.95
CA SER A 208 -17.97 -15.02 20.86
C SER A 208 -17.66 -13.74 20.07
N VAL A 209 -18.00 -12.60 20.67
CA VAL A 209 -17.60 -11.29 20.13
C VAL A 209 -16.08 -11.08 20.26
N LEU A 210 -15.49 -11.54 21.37
CA LEU A 210 -14.05 -11.44 21.62
C LEU A 210 -13.33 -12.70 21.10
N CYS A 211 -13.11 -12.72 19.78
CA CYS A 211 -12.40 -13.79 19.09
C CYS A 211 -11.67 -13.25 17.86
N ARG A 212 -10.71 -14.02 17.33
CA ARG A 212 -9.95 -13.63 16.14
C ARG A 212 -10.83 -13.48 14.90
N GLU A 213 -11.86 -14.31 14.76
CA GLU A 213 -12.79 -14.27 13.65
C GLU A 213 -13.50 -12.92 13.56
N ASN A 214 -13.98 -12.39 14.68
CA ASN A 214 -14.61 -11.08 14.73
C ASN A 214 -13.63 -9.92 14.51
N ALA A 215 -12.40 -10.02 15.02
CA ALA A 215 -11.37 -9.02 14.76
C ALA A 215 -11.06 -8.94 13.25
N PHE A 216 -10.96 -10.08 12.57
CA PHE A 216 -10.75 -10.12 11.11
C PHE A 216 -11.97 -9.64 10.34
N LEU A 217 -13.19 -9.95 10.79
CA LEU A 217 -14.40 -9.43 10.15
C LEU A 217 -14.50 -7.90 10.30
N ALA A 218 -14.26 -7.37 11.49
CA ALA A 218 -14.23 -5.92 11.73
C ALA A 218 -13.18 -5.22 10.85
N GLN A 219 -11.99 -5.79 10.77
CA GLN A 219 -10.93 -5.32 9.87
C GLN A 219 -11.36 -5.36 8.39
N ASN A 220 -12.03 -6.42 7.95
CA ASN A 220 -12.54 -6.54 6.58
C ASN A 220 -13.58 -5.45 6.26
N VAL A 221 -14.50 -5.19 7.21
CA VAL A 221 -15.49 -4.12 7.07
C VAL A 221 -14.79 -2.76 6.94
N LEU A 222 -13.78 -2.48 7.77
CA LEU A 222 -13.02 -1.23 7.67
C LEU A 222 -12.30 -1.10 6.32
N PHE A 223 -11.62 -2.13 5.83
CA PHE A 223 -10.97 -2.10 4.53
C PHE A 223 -11.95 -1.83 3.39
N VAL A 224 -13.11 -2.52 3.40
CA VAL A 224 -14.16 -2.32 2.38
C VAL A 224 -14.77 -0.93 2.50
N SER A 225 -14.97 -0.40 3.71
CA SER A 225 -15.47 0.96 3.94
C SER A 225 -14.51 2.02 3.42
N ILE A 226 -13.20 1.87 3.66
CA ILE A 226 -12.19 2.77 3.08
C ILE A 226 -12.22 2.67 1.55
N ALA A 227 -12.22 1.46 0.98
CA ALA A 227 -12.26 1.27 -0.47
C ALA A 227 -13.52 1.90 -1.09
N PHE A 228 -14.68 1.78 -0.44
CA PHE A 228 -15.92 2.41 -0.86
C PHE A 228 -15.85 3.94 -0.78
N THR A 229 -15.33 4.50 0.31
CA THR A 229 -15.12 5.95 0.48
C THR A 229 -14.21 6.50 -0.62
N VAL A 230 -13.11 5.79 -0.91
CA VAL A 230 -12.16 6.18 -1.96
C VAL A 230 -12.82 6.09 -3.34
N LEU A 231 -13.58 5.03 -3.62
CA LEU A 231 -14.33 4.87 -4.87
C LEU A 231 -15.34 6.01 -5.05
N LEU A 232 -16.14 6.27 -4.02
CA LEU A 232 -17.15 7.34 -4.05
C LEU A 232 -16.51 8.71 -4.27
N GLY A 233 -15.49 9.06 -3.49
CA GLY A 233 -14.79 10.34 -3.63
C GLY A 233 -14.12 10.52 -4.99
N THR A 234 -13.55 9.45 -5.54
CA THR A 234 -12.87 9.48 -6.85
C THR A 234 -13.86 9.59 -8.01
N THR A 235 -15.02 8.95 -7.91
CA THR A 235 -16.05 8.96 -8.97
C THR A 235 -17.09 10.08 -8.80
N PHE A 236 -17.15 10.72 -7.62
CA PHE A 236 -18.11 11.77 -7.31
C PHE A 236 -18.09 12.95 -8.31
N PRO A 237 -16.94 13.45 -8.80
CA PRO A 237 -16.91 14.49 -9.83
C PRO A 237 -17.72 14.13 -11.07
N LEU A 238 -17.64 12.88 -11.52
CA LEU A 238 -18.39 12.36 -12.68
C LEU A 238 -19.89 12.32 -12.41
N LEU A 239 -20.28 11.86 -11.22
CA LEU A 239 -21.68 11.80 -10.80
C LEU A 239 -22.27 13.22 -10.69
N ALA A 240 -21.52 14.15 -10.11
CA ALA A 240 -21.94 15.55 -9.98
C ALA A 240 -22.09 16.24 -11.33
N GLU A 241 -21.17 15.99 -12.26
CA GLU A 241 -21.25 16.51 -13.64
C GLU A 241 -22.45 15.95 -14.38
N ALA A 242 -22.70 14.65 -14.26
CA ALA A 242 -23.85 13.99 -14.90
C ALA A 242 -25.22 14.48 -14.37
N VAL A 243 -25.33 14.81 -13.07
CA VAL A 243 -26.58 15.22 -12.44
C VAL A 243 -26.79 16.73 -12.45
N ARG A 244 -25.71 17.52 -12.27
CA ARG A 244 -25.79 18.98 -12.07
C ARG A 244 -25.17 19.78 -13.23
N GLY A 245 -24.49 19.14 -14.17
CA GLY A 245 -23.76 19.81 -15.27
C GLY A 245 -22.53 20.59 -14.80
N THR A 246 -22.10 20.46 -13.51
CA THR A 246 -20.95 21.17 -12.96
C THR A 246 -19.90 20.21 -12.48
N LYS A 247 -18.62 20.47 -12.81
CA LYS A 247 -17.49 19.71 -12.32
C LYS A 247 -17.16 20.12 -10.89
N LEU A 248 -17.34 19.22 -9.94
CA LEU A 248 -16.94 19.40 -8.55
C LEU A 248 -15.65 18.59 -8.32
N SER A 249 -14.70 19.15 -7.59
CA SER A 249 -13.46 18.47 -7.22
C SER A 249 -13.52 18.03 -5.77
N ILE A 250 -13.26 16.74 -5.51
CA ILE A 250 -13.03 16.21 -4.17
C ILE A 250 -11.53 16.19 -3.93
N GLN A 251 -11.09 16.88 -2.88
CA GLN A 251 -9.67 17.05 -2.56
C GLN A 251 -9.25 16.22 -1.33
N ALA A 252 -7.94 16.18 -1.06
CA ALA A 252 -7.33 15.44 0.04
C ALA A 252 -8.00 15.61 1.42
N PRO A 253 -8.52 16.78 1.84
CA PRO A 253 -9.17 16.92 3.14
C PRO A 253 -10.35 15.96 3.36
N PHE A 254 -11.18 15.73 2.32
CA PHE A 254 -12.28 14.78 2.42
C PHE A 254 -11.77 13.35 2.73
N PHE A 255 -10.83 12.89 1.93
CA PHE A 255 -10.27 11.53 2.10
C PHE A 255 -9.59 11.40 3.46
N ASN A 256 -8.76 12.37 3.85
CA ASN A 256 -8.07 12.36 5.13
C ASN A 256 -9.05 12.29 6.32
N THR A 257 -10.07 13.16 6.32
CA THR A 257 -11.05 13.24 7.42
C THR A 257 -11.83 11.94 7.59
N VAL A 258 -12.24 11.31 6.47
CA VAL A 258 -13.08 10.10 6.53
C VAL A 258 -12.24 8.84 6.76
N THR A 259 -11.06 8.74 6.15
CA THR A 259 -10.26 7.49 6.22
C THR A 259 -9.36 7.40 7.45
N ALA A 260 -8.91 8.53 8.04
CA ALA A 260 -7.99 8.52 9.17
C ALA A 260 -8.55 7.76 10.39
N PRO A 261 -9.79 7.99 10.86
CA PRO A 261 -10.35 7.22 11.99
C PRO A 261 -10.42 5.71 11.72
N MET A 262 -10.73 5.32 10.46
CA MET A 262 -10.73 3.92 10.05
C MET A 262 -9.30 3.34 10.03
N GLY A 263 -8.31 4.14 9.63
CA GLY A 263 -6.90 3.79 9.69
C GLY A 263 -6.41 3.54 11.13
N TYR A 264 -6.82 4.38 12.08
CA TYR A 264 -6.51 4.19 13.50
C TYR A 264 -7.14 2.90 14.04
N ALA A 265 -8.39 2.63 13.69
CA ALA A 265 -9.06 1.39 14.05
C ALA A 265 -8.37 0.15 13.44
N LEU A 266 -7.86 0.23 12.20
CA LEU A 266 -7.08 -0.83 11.57
C LEU A 266 -5.77 -1.09 12.31
N LEU A 267 -5.02 -0.04 12.70
CA LEU A 267 -3.81 -0.19 13.50
C LEU A 267 -4.10 -0.83 14.87
N PHE A 268 -5.17 -0.40 15.53
CA PHE A 268 -5.60 -1.02 16.78
C PHE A 268 -5.94 -2.50 16.61
N LEU A 269 -6.74 -2.84 15.58
CA LEU A 269 -7.07 -4.22 15.27
C LEU A 269 -5.85 -5.04 14.85
N MET A 270 -4.85 -4.44 14.21
CA MET A 270 -3.58 -5.11 13.89
C MET A 270 -2.81 -5.48 15.17
N ALA A 271 -2.79 -4.61 16.19
CA ALA A 271 -2.17 -4.91 17.48
C ALA A 271 -2.89 -6.08 18.19
N VAL A 272 -4.23 -6.05 18.21
CA VAL A 272 -5.05 -6.97 19.01
C VAL A 272 -5.31 -8.27 18.24
N GLY A 273 -5.71 -8.19 16.97
CA GLY A 273 -6.15 -9.33 16.16
C GLY A 273 -5.08 -10.40 15.91
N THR A 274 -3.79 -10.00 15.92
CA THR A 274 -2.67 -10.93 15.73
C THR A 274 -2.52 -11.93 16.88
N LEU A 275 -2.89 -11.55 18.10
CA LEU A 275 -2.69 -12.33 19.33
C LEU A 275 -3.95 -12.93 19.92
N ILE A 276 -5.13 -12.42 19.60
CA ILE A 276 -6.40 -13.00 20.09
C ILE A 276 -6.54 -14.46 19.59
N PRO A 277 -6.93 -15.40 20.49
CA PRO A 277 -7.20 -16.79 20.13
C PRO A 277 -8.41 -16.91 19.17
N TRP A 278 -8.46 -18.04 18.46
CA TRP A 278 -9.65 -18.49 17.75
C TRP A 278 -10.76 -18.89 18.75
N ARG A 279 -12.03 -18.72 18.35
CA ARG A 279 -13.27 -19.06 19.06
C ARG A 279 -13.62 -18.11 20.20
N LYS A 280 -12.86 -18.11 21.28
CA LYS A 280 -13.17 -17.34 22.48
C LYS A 280 -11.90 -16.95 23.24
N THR A 281 -11.89 -15.75 23.79
CA THR A 281 -10.84 -15.31 24.73
C THR A 281 -11.49 -14.83 26.03
N SER A 282 -10.77 -14.96 27.14
CA SER A 282 -11.18 -14.40 28.43
C SER A 282 -10.64 -12.97 28.59
N MET A 283 -11.33 -12.16 29.39
CA MET A 283 -10.88 -10.81 29.72
C MET A 283 -9.53 -10.83 30.46
N GLU A 284 -9.28 -11.85 31.26
CA GLU A 284 -7.98 -12.06 31.94
C GLU A 284 -6.85 -12.29 30.92
N SER A 285 -7.09 -13.12 29.89
CA SER A 285 -6.12 -13.35 28.81
C SER A 285 -5.84 -12.07 28.03
N LEU A 286 -6.87 -11.24 27.77
CA LEU A 286 -6.68 -9.95 27.12
C LEU A 286 -5.81 -9.02 27.99
N LYS A 287 -6.14 -8.85 29.26
CA LYS A 287 -5.33 -8.02 30.17
C LYS A 287 -3.88 -8.50 30.23
N LYS A 288 -3.64 -9.80 30.37
CA LYS A 288 -2.31 -10.39 30.44
C LYS A 288 -1.46 -10.16 29.20
N ASN A 289 -2.07 -10.22 28.02
CA ASN A 289 -1.33 -10.10 26.75
C ASN A 289 -1.17 -8.65 26.25
N PHE A 290 -2.11 -7.77 26.57
CA PHE A 290 -2.21 -6.43 25.96
C PHE A 290 -1.99 -5.27 26.93
N ALA A 291 -2.25 -5.44 28.26
CA ALA A 291 -2.14 -4.30 29.19
C ALA A 291 -0.73 -3.71 29.22
N TRP A 292 0.30 -4.55 29.34
CA TRP A 292 1.69 -4.08 29.36
C TRP A 292 2.11 -3.41 28.03
N PRO A 293 1.93 -4.04 26.85
CA PRO A 293 2.21 -3.39 25.56
C PRO A 293 1.47 -2.06 25.36
N PHE A 294 0.21 -2.00 25.76
CA PHE A 294 -0.62 -0.80 25.68
C PHE A 294 -0.04 0.32 26.55
N LEU A 295 0.31 0.02 27.81
CA LEU A 295 0.90 1.00 28.73
C LEU A 295 2.31 1.44 28.27
N LEU A 296 3.12 0.54 27.75
CA LEU A 296 4.46 0.84 27.26
C LEU A 296 4.45 1.80 26.04
N ALA A 297 3.40 1.76 25.25
CA ALA A 297 3.26 2.67 24.10
C ALA A 297 3.17 4.15 24.52
N PHE A 298 2.63 4.48 25.70
CA PHE A 298 2.53 5.87 26.18
C PHE A 298 3.87 6.55 26.39
N PRO A 299 4.81 6.01 27.20
CA PRO A 299 6.11 6.68 27.40
C PRO A 299 6.93 6.73 26.11
N LEU A 300 6.81 5.75 25.20
CA LEU A 300 7.46 5.82 23.89
C LEU A 300 6.90 6.96 23.05
N THR A 301 5.57 7.14 23.03
CA THR A 301 4.95 8.27 22.34
C THR A 301 5.34 9.59 22.97
N ALA A 302 5.34 9.68 24.31
CA ALA A 302 5.78 10.87 25.03
C ALA A 302 7.23 11.24 24.74
N PHE A 303 8.12 10.22 24.60
CA PHE A 303 9.51 10.45 24.21
C PHE A 303 9.61 11.05 22.80
N ILE A 304 8.87 10.51 21.83
CA ILE A 304 8.82 11.09 20.48
C ILE A 304 8.23 12.49 20.49
N ALA A 305 7.14 12.72 21.25
CA ALA A 305 6.54 14.04 21.40
C ALA A 305 7.53 15.06 22.02
N PHE A 306 8.33 14.62 22.98
CA PHE A 306 9.40 15.45 23.55
C PHE A 306 10.52 15.74 22.55
N TRP A 307 10.87 14.79 21.69
CA TRP A 307 11.93 14.93 20.70
C TRP A 307 11.51 15.76 19.47
N LEU A 308 10.24 15.65 19.05
CA LEU A 308 9.64 16.45 17.96
C LEU A 308 9.15 17.84 18.43
N ARG A 309 9.68 18.36 19.49
CA ARG A 309 9.21 19.44 20.39
C ARG A 309 8.87 20.79 19.75
N ASP A 310 9.16 21.00 18.47
CA ASP A 310 9.01 22.31 17.85
C ASP A 310 7.72 22.46 17.05
N GLU A 311 6.91 23.43 17.48
CA GLU A 311 5.85 24.18 16.79
C GLU A 311 4.64 23.41 16.21
N LEU A 312 4.71 22.11 15.94
CA LEU A 312 3.64 21.39 15.24
C LEU A 312 2.99 20.33 16.12
N TRP A 313 2.00 20.74 16.91
CA TRP A 313 1.19 19.79 17.68
C TRP A 313 0.16 19.11 16.77
N SER A 314 0.17 17.78 16.67
CA SER A 314 -0.81 16.99 15.91
C SER A 314 -1.31 15.79 16.71
N TRP A 315 -2.57 15.80 17.06
CA TRP A 315 -3.21 14.65 17.70
C TRP A 315 -3.18 13.40 16.81
N ASP A 316 -3.42 13.56 15.52
CA ASP A 316 -3.42 12.46 14.56
C ASP A 316 -2.05 11.78 14.50
N GLY A 317 -0.97 12.55 14.42
CA GLY A 317 0.39 12.04 14.44
C GLY A 317 0.70 11.25 15.72
N TYR A 318 0.35 11.79 16.89
CA TYR A 318 0.60 11.10 18.17
C TYR A 318 -0.26 9.84 18.36
N ILE A 319 -1.51 9.83 17.89
CA ILE A 319 -2.35 8.63 17.88
C ILE A 319 -1.71 7.54 17.03
N ILE A 320 -1.19 7.88 15.83
CA ILE A 320 -0.52 6.91 14.97
C ILE A 320 0.75 6.37 15.64
N PHE A 321 1.60 7.23 16.23
CA PHE A 321 2.79 6.79 16.97
C PHE A 321 2.42 5.83 18.11
N TRP A 322 1.43 6.19 18.92
CA TRP A 322 0.99 5.36 20.03
C TRP A 322 0.48 4.00 19.56
N LEU A 323 -0.36 3.95 18.52
CA LEU A 323 -0.86 2.71 17.95
C LEU A 323 0.26 1.88 17.31
N ALA A 324 1.20 2.51 16.60
CA ALA A 324 2.36 1.85 16.00
C ALA A 324 3.25 1.20 17.09
N PHE A 325 3.54 1.91 18.18
CA PHE A 325 4.28 1.35 19.30
C PHE A 325 3.51 0.24 20.01
N PHE A 326 2.20 0.35 20.12
CA PHE A 326 1.35 -0.71 20.66
C PHE A 326 1.42 -1.98 19.80
N VAL A 327 1.36 -1.86 18.46
CA VAL A 327 1.56 -3.01 17.55
C VAL A 327 2.94 -3.63 17.76
N CYS A 328 4.01 -2.85 17.71
CA CYS A 328 5.37 -3.35 17.89
C CYS A 328 5.58 -4.01 19.26
N ALA A 329 5.07 -3.40 20.32
CA ALA A 329 5.17 -3.94 21.68
C ALA A 329 4.40 -5.26 21.86
N THR A 330 3.20 -5.40 21.25
CA THR A 330 2.45 -6.67 21.28
C THR A 330 3.19 -7.78 20.52
N MET A 331 3.73 -7.48 19.34
CA MET A 331 4.50 -8.45 18.55
C MET A 331 5.77 -8.89 19.27
N ALA A 332 6.50 -7.93 19.85
CA ALA A 332 7.72 -8.21 20.63
C ALA A 332 7.41 -9.04 21.89
N ASN A 333 6.36 -8.66 22.63
CA ASN A 333 5.93 -9.40 23.84
C ASN A 333 5.63 -10.87 23.54
N GLU A 334 4.93 -11.14 22.43
CA GLU A 334 4.67 -12.52 22.03
C GLU A 334 5.94 -13.28 21.67
N LEU A 335 6.81 -12.68 20.87
CA LEU A 335 8.05 -13.32 20.43
C LEU A 335 8.94 -13.63 21.64
N ILE A 336 9.15 -12.66 22.54
CA ILE A 336 9.92 -12.82 23.77
C ILE A 336 9.32 -13.94 24.64
N ARG A 337 8.00 -13.96 24.79
CA ARG A 337 7.33 -15.01 25.58
C ARG A 337 7.59 -16.41 25.02
N LEU A 338 7.47 -16.59 23.70
CA LEU A 338 7.68 -17.88 23.05
C LEU A 338 9.14 -18.33 23.07
N VAL A 339 10.07 -17.39 22.91
CA VAL A 339 11.51 -17.67 23.03
C VAL A 339 11.85 -18.11 24.46
N ARG A 340 11.40 -17.37 25.48
CA ARG A 340 11.62 -17.73 26.89
C ARG A 340 11.02 -19.11 27.23
N LEU A 341 9.79 -19.38 26.78
CA LEU A 341 9.14 -20.67 27.00
C LEU A 341 9.95 -21.81 26.37
N ARG A 342 10.46 -21.62 25.15
CA ARG A 342 11.27 -22.62 24.49
C ARG A 342 12.62 -22.82 25.20
N SER A 343 13.34 -21.73 25.51
CA SER A 343 14.62 -21.83 26.25
C SER A 343 14.49 -22.55 27.60
N SER A 344 13.38 -22.34 28.30
CA SER A 344 13.13 -23.04 29.56
C SER A 344 12.77 -24.55 29.43
N GLN A 345 12.27 -24.96 28.25
CA GLN A 345 11.87 -26.35 28.00
C GLN A 345 12.93 -27.21 27.30
N SER A 346 13.84 -26.59 26.54
CA SER A 346 14.80 -27.30 25.67
C SER A 346 16.26 -26.97 25.98
N GLU A 347 16.55 -26.13 26.98
CA GLU A 347 17.89 -25.64 27.32
C GLU A 347 18.58 -24.91 26.15
N ASP A 348 17.83 -24.57 25.09
CA ASP A 348 18.33 -23.82 23.94
C ASP A 348 18.77 -22.42 24.37
N SER A 349 19.89 -21.93 23.85
CA SER A 349 20.25 -20.51 23.97
C SER A 349 19.20 -19.63 23.29
N ALA A 350 19.05 -18.37 23.72
CA ALA A 350 18.02 -17.46 23.19
C ALA A 350 18.06 -17.30 21.66
N PRO A 351 19.23 -17.17 20.97
CA PRO A 351 19.26 -17.13 19.50
C PRO A 351 18.78 -18.41 18.83
N VAL A 352 19.15 -19.59 19.39
CA VAL A 352 18.71 -20.90 18.88
C VAL A 352 17.20 -21.05 19.09
N ALA A 353 16.71 -20.70 20.27
CA ALA A 353 15.27 -20.71 20.57
C ALA A 353 14.50 -19.80 19.61
N LEU A 354 14.98 -18.58 19.34
CA LEU A 354 14.37 -17.65 18.38
C LEU A 354 14.31 -18.25 16.97
N PHE A 355 15.44 -18.76 16.46
CA PHE A 355 15.48 -19.40 15.15
C PHE A 355 14.47 -20.56 15.04
N MET A 356 14.41 -21.40 16.07
CA MET A 356 13.52 -22.55 16.07
C MET A 356 12.04 -22.17 16.21
N VAL A 357 11.72 -21.12 16.97
CA VAL A 357 10.35 -20.57 17.08
C VAL A 357 9.90 -20.06 15.71
N ILE A 358 10.73 -19.30 15.01
CA ILE A 358 10.43 -18.79 13.67
C ILE A 358 10.29 -19.94 12.67
N ARG A 359 11.26 -20.87 12.62
CA ARG A 359 11.27 -22.02 11.68
C ARG A 359 10.04 -22.89 11.81
N ARG A 360 9.50 -23.04 13.03
CA ARG A 360 8.31 -23.88 13.27
C ARG A 360 7.01 -23.26 12.71
N ASN A 361 6.95 -21.93 12.58
CA ASN A 361 5.74 -21.20 12.16
C ASN A 361 6.06 -20.09 11.15
N LEU A 362 6.77 -20.41 10.07
CA LEU A 362 7.22 -19.44 9.04
C LEU A 362 6.10 -18.53 8.54
N ARG A 363 4.90 -19.07 8.27
CA ARG A 363 3.75 -18.30 7.80
C ARG A 363 3.35 -17.19 8.81
N ARG A 364 3.37 -17.51 10.10
CA ARG A 364 3.01 -16.55 11.15
C ARG A 364 4.04 -15.44 11.25
N TYR A 365 5.32 -15.78 11.31
CA TYR A 365 6.38 -14.78 11.50
C TYR A 365 6.66 -13.99 10.23
N GLY A 366 6.51 -14.61 9.05
CA GLY A 366 6.49 -13.85 7.80
C GLY A 366 5.35 -12.82 7.75
N GLY A 367 4.14 -13.21 8.19
CA GLY A 367 3.01 -12.29 8.34
C GLY A 367 3.26 -11.18 9.37
N MET A 368 3.88 -11.49 10.53
CA MET A 368 4.26 -10.48 11.52
C MET A 368 5.27 -9.48 10.94
N LEU A 369 6.22 -9.94 10.14
CA LEU A 369 7.18 -9.06 9.47
C LEU A 369 6.50 -8.14 8.45
N ILE A 370 5.51 -8.65 7.70
CA ILE A 370 4.69 -7.82 6.80
C ILE A 370 3.92 -6.76 7.62
N HIS A 371 3.33 -7.11 8.75
CA HIS A 371 2.67 -6.14 9.63
C HIS A 371 3.65 -5.09 10.16
N PHE A 372 4.89 -5.47 10.49
CA PHE A 372 5.92 -4.51 10.86
C PHE A 372 6.25 -3.54 9.72
N GLY A 373 6.35 -4.03 8.47
CA GLY A 373 6.47 -3.16 7.29
C GLY A 373 5.29 -2.19 7.15
N ALA A 374 4.04 -2.66 7.40
CA ALA A 374 2.88 -1.78 7.42
C ALA A 374 2.97 -0.70 8.51
N VAL A 375 3.48 -1.04 9.71
CA VAL A 375 3.75 -0.05 10.77
C VAL A 375 4.72 1.03 10.28
N LEU A 376 5.76 0.67 9.53
CA LEU A 376 6.70 1.67 8.99
C LEU A 376 6.04 2.63 8.01
N ILE A 377 5.08 2.16 7.18
CA ILE A 377 4.29 3.05 6.31
C ILE A 377 3.47 4.03 7.17
N PHE A 378 2.79 3.54 8.20
CA PHE A 378 2.03 4.41 9.10
C PHE A 378 2.91 5.42 9.85
N LEU A 379 4.15 5.05 10.21
CA LEU A 379 5.10 5.98 10.83
C LEU A 379 5.57 7.05 9.81
N GLY A 380 5.80 6.68 8.55
CA GLY A 380 6.06 7.64 7.48
C GLY A 380 4.89 8.61 7.24
N VAL A 381 3.64 8.10 7.30
CA VAL A 381 2.43 8.95 7.26
C VAL A 381 2.36 9.85 8.50
N ALA A 382 2.66 9.34 9.69
CA ALA A 382 2.68 10.14 10.92
C ALA A 382 3.67 11.31 10.83
N GLY A 383 4.85 11.08 10.20
CA GLY A 383 5.84 12.13 9.96
C GLY A 383 5.28 13.33 9.20
N LYS A 384 4.32 13.11 8.27
CA LYS A 384 3.71 14.22 7.49
C LYS A 384 2.97 15.23 8.38
N PHE A 385 2.44 14.83 9.52
CA PHE A 385 1.79 15.74 10.46
C PHE A 385 2.77 16.68 11.18
N PHE A 386 4.07 16.40 11.08
CA PHE A 386 5.16 17.17 11.66
C PHE A 386 6.10 17.73 10.58
N SER A 387 5.66 17.78 9.31
CA SER A 387 6.42 18.38 8.23
C SER A 387 6.40 19.90 8.37
N LEU A 388 7.57 20.51 8.21
CA LEU A 388 7.73 21.95 8.09
C LEU A 388 7.69 22.32 6.60
N GLU A 389 6.88 23.31 6.22
CA GLU A 389 6.81 23.86 4.87
C GLU A 389 6.99 25.38 4.94
N ARG A 390 7.96 25.93 4.21
CA ARG A 390 8.19 27.38 4.10
C ARG A 390 8.70 27.74 2.71
N ASP A 391 8.23 28.89 2.21
CA ASP A 391 8.84 29.56 1.06
C ASP A 391 9.96 30.47 1.57
N LEU A 392 11.19 30.27 1.08
CA LEU A 392 12.38 31.04 1.46
C LEU A 392 12.96 31.75 0.24
N THR A 393 13.18 33.06 0.35
CA THR A 393 13.94 33.81 -0.65
C THR A 393 15.38 33.91 -0.19
N LEU A 394 16.26 33.17 -0.86
CA LEU A 394 17.69 33.13 -0.57
C LEU A 394 18.43 34.13 -1.43
N THR A 395 19.18 35.06 -0.81
CA THR A 395 20.13 35.93 -1.50
C THR A 395 21.48 35.20 -1.63
N LYS A 396 22.16 35.44 -2.72
CA LYS A 396 23.46 34.80 -3.00
C LYS A 396 24.44 35.00 -1.85
N ASP A 397 25.10 33.91 -1.46
CA ASP A 397 26.11 33.82 -0.41
C ASP A 397 25.65 34.23 1.01
N GLN A 398 24.32 34.38 1.21
CA GLN A 398 23.74 34.60 2.54
C GLN A 398 23.11 33.31 3.06
N ALA A 399 23.44 32.98 4.34
CA ALA A 399 22.85 31.82 4.99
C ALA A 399 21.47 32.16 5.58
N GLN A 400 20.48 31.29 5.33
CA GLN A 400 19.19 31.30 6.02
C GLN A 400 18.95 29.99 6.74
N THR A 401 18.49 30.08 7.98
CA THR A 401 18.23 28.92 8.83
C THR A 401 16.78 28.45 8.69
N ILE A 402 16.61 27.13 8.53
CA ILE A 402 15.32 26.46 8.56
C ILE A 402 15.45 25.11 9.29
N GLY A 403 14.72 24.94 10.40
CA GLY A 403 14.84 23.75 11.25
C GLY A 403 16.30 23.51 11.67
N SER A 404 16.80 22.32 11.38
CA SER A 404 18.17 21.90 11.69
C SER A 404 19.22 22.25 10.61
N TYR A 405 18.84 23.08 9.61
CA TYR A 405 19.70 23.34 8.46
C TYR A 405 19.94 24.84 8.24
N GLN A 406 21.08 25.16 7.66
CA GLN A 406 21.36 26.46 7.06
C GLN A 406 21.50 26.25 5.54
N LEU A 407 20.81 27.07 4.77
CA LEU A 407 20.79 27.04 3.30
C LEU A 407 21.52 28.27 2.76
N VAL A 408 22.49 28.04 1.87
CA VAL A 408 23.25 29.10 1.22
C VAL A 408 23.10 28.95 -0.30
N PHE A 409 22.50 29.92 -0.94
CA PHE A 409 22.37 29.96 -2.40
C PHE A 409 23.71 30.40 -3.01
N ARG A 410 24.22 29.63 -4.00
CA ARG A 410 25.50 29.88 -4.66
C ARG A 410 25.39 30.40 -6.11
N GLY A 411 24.21 30.37 -6.67
CA GLY A 411 23.93 30.86 -8.04
C GLY A 411 23.02 29.92 -8.82
N VAL A 412 22.52 30.37 -9.96
CA VAL A 412 21.78 29.57 -10.93
C VAL A 412 22.71 29.20 -12.07
N SER A 413 22.57 27.99 -12.59
CA SER A 413 23.30 27.51 -13.77
C SER A 413 22.36 26.78 -14.71
N GLU A 414 22.61 26.92 -16.00
CA GLU A 414 21.95 26.12 -17.02
C GLU A 414 22.82 24.90 -17.32
N ILE A 415 22.22 23.73 -17.20
CA ILE A 415 22.88 22.44 -17.40
C ILE A 415 22.17 21.76 -18.57
N PRO A 416 22.79 21.69 -19.75
CA PRO A 416 22.21 20.95 -20.88
C PRO A 416 22.26 19.45 -20.55
N VAL A 417 21.13 18.78 -20.70
CA VAL A 417 20.98 17.33 -20.64
C VAL A 417 20.50 16.82 -21.98
N GLU A 418 20.49 15.51 -22.20
CA GLU A 418 20.27 14.88 -23.52
C GLU A 418 19.06 15.45 -24.29
N ASN A 419 17.95 15.74 -23.60
CA ASN A 419 16.69 16.20 -24.24
C ASN A 419 16.03 17.39 -23.52
N ALA A 420 16.76 18.09 -22.64
CA ALA A 420 16.24 19.24 -21.88
C ALA A 420 17.36 20.22 -21.50
N ILE A 421 16.95 21.38 -21.02
CA ILE A 421 17.82 22.33 -20.34
C ILE A 421 17.34 22.44 -18.90
N HIS A 422 18.19 22.06 -17.96
CA HIS A 422 17.93 22.22 -16.54
C HIS A 422 18.44 23.57 -16.06
N ARG A 423 17.53 24.43 -15.60
CA ARG A 423 17.90 25.68 -14.91
C ARG A 423 17.90 25.39 -13.42
N ALA A 424 19.09 25.16 -12.86
CA ALA A 424 19.31 24.65 -11.52
C ALA A 424 19.84 25.72 -10.56
N ALA A 425 19.22 25.83 -9.38
CA ALA A 425 19.72 26.63 -8.27
C ALA A 425 20.70 25.80 -7.43
N LYS A 426 21.96 26.17 -7.37
CA LYS A 426 22.96 25.51 -6.53
C LYS A 426 22.80 25.98 -5.10
N VAL A 427 22.39 25.09 -4.23
CA VAL A 427 22.17 25.34 -2.80
C VAL A 427 23.13 24.51 -1.96
N GLU A 428 23.93 25.17 -1.14
CA GLU A 428 24.78 24.51 -0.16
C GLU A 428 24.00 24.32 1.14
N VAL A 429 23.93 23.10 1.61
CA VAL A 429 23.26 22.72 2.86
C VAL A 429 24.30 22.54 3.94
N LEU A 430 24.17 23.28 5.01
CA LEU A 430 25.04 23.23 6.20
C LEU A 430 24.22 22.76 7.41
N ASP A 431 24.88 22.21 8.41
CA ASP A 431 24.31 22.06 9.75
C ASP A 431 24.33 23.40 10.52
N LEU A 432 23.82 23.42 11.75
CA LEU A 432 23.79 24.63 12.59
C LEU A 432 25.18 25.12 13.03
N ASP A 433 26.19 24.23 12.98
CA ASP A 433 27.58 24.55 13.30
C ASP A 433 28.37 25.08 12.07
N GLY A 434 27.69 25.23 10.92
CA GLY A 434 28.28 25.72 9.68
C GLY A 434 29.08 24.68 8.90
N LYS A 435 29.00 23.39 9.27
CA LYS A 435 29.65 22.31 8.54
C LYS A 435 28.79 21.91 7.34
N ARG A 436 29.43 21.86 6.16
CA ARG A 436 28.76 21.45 4.94
C ARG A 436 28.31 19.97 4.97
N LEU A 437 27.02 19.76 4.75
CA LEU A 437 26.40 18.45 4.65
C LEU A 437 26.34 17.96 3.19
N GLN A 438 25.83 18.81 2.28
CA GLN A 438 25.61 18.43 0.88
C GLN A 438 25.39 19.66 -0.01
N PHE A 439 25.60 19.54 -1.32
CA PHE A 439 25.02 20.44 -2.32
C PHE A 439 23.74 19.83 -2.90
N LEU A 440 22.71 20.65 -3.05
CA LEU A 440 21.48 20.30 -3.73
C LEU A 440 21.28 21.24 -4.93
N ASN A 441 20.70 20.70 -6.01
CA ASN A 441 20.49 21.45 -7.24
C ASN A 441 19.02 21.32 -7.68
N PRO A 442 18.04 21.86 -6.90
CA PRO A 442 16.67 21.88 -7.37
C PRO A 442 16.58 22.70 -8.66
N ALA A 443 15.81 22.24 -9.66
CA ALA A 443 15.80 22.85 -10.97
C ALA A 443 14.40 22.95 -11.59
N LYS A 444 14.30 23.73 -12.64
CA LYS A 444 13.23 23.69 -13.63
C LYS A 444 13.81 23.16 -14.93
N SER A 445 13.19 22.12 -15.45
CA SER A 445 13.62 21.43 -16.67
C SER A 445 12.74 21.79 -17.82
N PHE A 446 13.34 22.37 -18.85
CA PHE A 446 12.67 22.84 -20.08
C PHE A 446 12.85 21.78 -21.16
N TYR A 447 11.77 21.10 -21.49
CA TYR A 447 11.72 20.09 -22.55
C TYR A 447 11.08 20.67 -23.79
N PRO A 448 11.65 20.52 -25.01
CA PRO A 448 11.06 21.03 -26.25
C PRO A 448 9.65 20.50 -26.52
N THR A 449 9.34 19.32 -25.98
CA THR A 449 8.05 18.62 -26.15
C THR A 449 6.99 19.00 -25.10
N GLN A 450 7.32 19.83 -24.10
CA GLN A 450 6.42 20.26 -23.04
C GLN A 450 6.23 21.77 -23.02
N PRO A 451 4.99 22.28 -22.94
CA PRO A 451 4.71 23.71 -22.91
C PRO A 451 5.09 24.36 -21.57
N GLN A 452 5.23 23.60 -20.51
CA GLN A 452 5.58 24.09 -19.17
C GLN A 452 6.81 23.36 -18.65
N PRO A 453 7.70 24.06 -17.92
CA PRO A 453 8.84 23.42 -17.31
C PRO A 453 8.42 22.43 -16.23
N LEU A 454 9.12 21.31 -16.14
CA LEU A 454 8.97 20.33 -15.06
C LEU A 454 9.86 20.70 -13.87
N THR A 455 9.46 20.26 -12.70
CA THR A 455 10.18 20.49 -11.45
C THR A 455 11.12 19.33 -11.17
N GLU A 456 12.40 19.63 -11.05
CA GLU A 456 13.41 18.70 -10.53
C GLU A 456 13.71 19.06 -9.08
N VAL A 457 13.43 18.15 -8.18
CA VAL A 457 13.55 18.42 -6.75
C VAL A 457 14.96 18.15 -6.24
N GLY A 458 15.42 18.97 -5.29
CA GLY A 458 16.65 18.71 -4.54
C GLY A 458 16.32 18.01 -3.22
N ILE A 459 16.72 16.75 -3.04
CA ILE A 459 16.41 15.99 -1.83
C ILE A 459 17.71 15.56 -1.12
N ARG A 460 17.82 15.94 0.16
CA ARG A 460 18.80 15.35 1.08
C ARG A 460 18.08 14.36 1.98
N ARG A 461 18.36 13.08 1.77
CA ARG A 461 17.77 11.99 2.55
C ARG A 461 18.58 11.72 3.81
N SER A 462 17.86 11.51 4.91
CA SER A 462 18.45 11.00 6.15
C SER A 462 17.53 9.92 6.76
N PHE A 463 18.03 9.26 7.81
CA PHE A 463 17.22 8.24 8.50
C PHE A 463 16.01 8.84 9.23
N TRP A 464 16.12 10.09 9.70
CA TRP A 464 15.11 10.74 10.53
C TRP A 464 14.20 11.67 9.75
N GLU A 465 14.74 12.39 8.77
CA GLU A 465 14.01 13.38 7.99
C GLU A 465 14.65 13.61 6.63
N ASP A 466 13.86 14.04 5.67
CA ASP A 466 14.34 14.51 4.39
C ASP A 466 14.20 16.03 4.30
N LEU A 467 15.28 16.70 3.88
CA LEU A 467 15.22 18.09 3.43
C LEU A 467 14.92 18.08 1.93
N TYR A 468 13.82 18.73 1.55
CA TYR A 468 13.26 18.69 0.20
C TYR A 468 13.12 20.12 -0.31
N LEU A 469 13.77 20.42 -1.43
CA LEU A 469 13.84 21.75 -2.02
C LEU A 469 13.18 21.75 -3.40
N ILE A 470 12.30 22.75 -3.63
CA ILE A 470 11.70 23.04 -4.96
C ILE A 470 12.17 24.43 -5.39
N PHE A 471 12.66 24.53 -6.61
CA PHE A 471 12.99 25.80 -7.23
C PHE A 471 11.71 26.47 -7.77
N SER A 472 11.21 27.50 -7.06
CA SER A 472 9.97 28.20 -7.41
C SER A 472 10.21 29.30 -8.45
N SER A 473 11.07 30.25 -8.15
CA SER A 473 11.38 31.37 -9.03
C SER A 473 12.77 31.93 -8.78
N GLU A 474 13.28 32.59 -9.79
CA GLU A 474 14.46 33.45 -9.71
C GLU A 474 14.00 34.91 -9.61
N ASN A 475 14.62 35.68 -8.74
CA ASN A 475 14.21 37.05 -8.46
C ASN A 475 15.36 38.01 -8.82
N GLY A 476 15.01 39.16 -9.40
CA GLY A 476 15.94 40.17 -9.86
C GLY A 476 16.50 39.91 -11.29
N GLU A 477 16.91 40.97 -11.95
CA GLU A 477 17.49 40.90 -13.33
C GLU A 477 18.84 40.18 -13.37
N SER A 478 19.59 40.18 -12.25
CA SER A 478 20.92 39.58 -12.14
C SER A 478 20.93 38.15 -11.61
N GLY A 479 19.78 37.59 -11.24
CA GLY A 479 19.72 36.25 -10.63
C GLY A 479 20.40 36.16 -9.24
N ASP A 480 20.47 37.26 -8.51
CA ASP A 480 21.14 37.34 -7.22
C ASP A 480 20.32 36.76 -6.07
N SER A 481 19.07 36.42 -6.31
CA SER A 481 18.23 35.73 -5.32
C SER A 481 17.26 34.74 -5.98
N VAL A 482 16.91 33.70 -5.21
CA VAL A 482 15.95 32.66 -5.62
C VAL A 482 14.92 32.43 -4.54
N THR A 483 13.69 32.13 -4.96
CA THR A 483 12.67 31.62 -4.04
C THR A 483 12.60 30.11 -4.16
N LEU A 484 12.81 29.44 -3.01
CA LEU A 484 12.69 28.00 -2.86
C LEU A 484 11.51 27.70 -1.95
N ARG A 485 10.71 26.71 -2.33
CA ARG A 485 9.81 26.05 -1.37
C ARG A 485 10.55 24.91 -0.71
N VAL A 486 10.64 24.98 0.61
CA VAL A 486 11.44 24.07 1.42
C VAL A 486 10.52 23.26 2.31
N PHE A 487 10.70 21.94 2.27
CA PHE A 487 10.05 21.02 3.20
C PHE A 487 11.09 20.29 4.04
N ILE A 488 10.78 20.09 5.32
CA ILE A 488 11.46 19.12 6.16
C ILE A 488 10.42 18.04 6.47
N ASN A 489 10.66 16.83 5.95
CA ASN A 489 9.71 15.71 6.04
C ASN A 489 10.26 14.64 6.99
N PRO A 490 9.82 14.61 8.27
CA PRO A 490 10.23 13.56 9.19
C PRO A 490 9.74 12.18 8.76
N LEU A 491 10.58 11.16 8.99
CA LEU A 491 10.28 9.73 8.87
C LEU A 491 9.79 9.25 7.49
N VAL A 492 9.80 10.08 6.46
CA VAL A 492 9.33 9.69 5.13
C VAL A 492 10.12 8.48 4.59
N GLY A 493 11.42 8.41 4.84
CA GLY A 493 12.28 7.29 4.46
C GLY A 493 11.83 5.94 5.03
N TRP A 494 11.10 5.94 6.16
CA TRP A 494 10.60 4.72 6.79
C TRP A 494 9.50 4.05 5.96
N ALA A 495 8.72 4.83 5.22
CA ALA A 495 7.73 4.28 4.28
C ALA A 495 8.41 3.44 3.18
N TRP A 496 9.58 3.86 2.69
CA TRP A 496 10.34 3.12 1.68
C TRP A 496 10.96 1.84 2.23
N MET A 497 11.34 1.82 3.51
CA MET A 497 11.86 0.64 4.19
C MET A 497 10.81 -0.49 4.31
N ALA A 498 9.52 -0.19 4.17
CA ALA A 498 8.48 -1.21 4.17
C ALA A 498 8.63 -2.20 3.01
N LEU A 499 9.11 -1.79 1.83
CA LEU A 499 9.23 -2.67 0.67
C LEU A 499 10.22 -3.84 0.88
N PRO A 500 11.48 -3.63 1.28
CA PRO A 500 12.38 -4.76 1.58
C PRO A 500 11.86 -5.64 2.71
N ILE A 501 11.17 -5.07 3.70
CA ILE A 501 10.57 -5.83 4.80
C ILE A 501 9.39 -6.67 4.30
N PHE A 502 8.53 -6.15 3.44
CA PHE A 502 7.48 -6.92 2.78
C PHE A 502 8.08 -8.06 1.95
N THR A 503 9.12 -7.78 1.16
CA THR A 503 9.83 -8.77 0.36
C THR A 503 10.33 -9.93 1.23
N LEU A 504 11.01 -9.62 2.34
CA LEU A 504 11.50 -10.63 3.28
C LEU A 504 10.36 -11.42 3.93
N GLY A 505 9.29 -10.74 4.38
CA GLY A 505 8.13 -11.36 4.98
C GLY A 505 7.41 -12.32 4.02
N ILE A 506 7.23 -11.91 2.77
CA ILE A 506 6.67 -12.73 1.69
C ILE A 506 7.57 -13.93 1.39
N ALA A 507 8.87 -13.73 1.26
CA ALA A 507 9.82 -14.83 1.03
C ALA A 507 9.74 -15.88 2.15
N ILE A 508 9.68 -15.46 3.42
CA ILE A 508 9.50 -16.36 4.56
C ILE A 508 8.15 -17.10 4.47
N CYS A 509 7.06 -16.43 4.07
CA CYS A 509 5.77 -17.08 3.88
C CYS A 509 5.81 -18.14 2.77
N PHE A 510 6.58 -17.92 1.70
CA PHE A 510 6.73 -18.88 0.60
C PHE A 510 7.58 -20.11 0.98
N LEU A 511 8.51 -19.98 1.92
CA LEU A 511 9.27 -21.12 2.45
C LEU A 511 8.38 -22.11 3.22
N HIS A 512 7.18 -21.68 3.65
CA HIS A 512 6.22 -22.57 4.28
C HIS A 512 5.64 -23.57 3.25
N ARG A 513 5.96 -24.86 3.40
CA ARG A 513 5.43 -25.94 2.57
C ARG A 513 4.18 -26.54 3.21
N PRO A 514 2.98 -26.40 2.63
CA PRO A 514 1.74 -26.98 3.18
C PRO A 514 1.70 -28.50 3.11
N GLY A 515 2.64 -29.12 2.41
CA GLY A 515 2.53 -30.45 1.86
C GLY A 515 2.71 -31.66 2.78
N ARG A 516 3.09 -31.50 4.06
CA ARG A 516 3.22 -32.69 4.93
C ARG A 516 1.96 -33.03 5.73
N LEU A 517 1.09 -32.07 5.99
CA LEU A 517 -0.16 -32.31 6.73
C LEU A 517 -1.28 -32.82 5.80
N VAL A 518 -1.42 -32.25 4.60
CA VAL A 518 -2.41 -32.70 3.62
C VAL A 518 -2.08 -34.10 3.09
N ALA A 519 -0.82 -34.38 2.77
CA ALA A 519 -0.39 -35.72 2.39
C ALA A 519 -0.59 -36.75 3.53
N ARG A 520 -0.41 -36.35 4.79
CA ARG A 520 -0.65 -37.22 5.93
C ARG A 520 -2.14 -37.47 6.18
N GLU A 521 -2.99 -36.45 6.01
CA GLU A 521 -4.45 -36.62 6.09
C GLU A 521 -5.00 -37.45 4.91
N THR A 522 -4.48 -37.25 3.71
CA THR A 522 -4.89 -38.04 2.53
C THR A 522 -4.47 -39.49 2.70
N VAL A 523 -3.23 -39.75 3.12
CA VAL A 523 -2.74 -41.10 3.40
C VAL A 523 -3.49 -41.75 4.57
N LEU A 524 -3.85 -40.99 5.60
CA LEU A 524 -4.69 -41.47 6.71
C LEU A 524 -6.12 -41.79 6.24
N LYS A 525 -6.74 -40.92 5.44
CA LYS A 525 -8.07 -41.16 4.87
C LYS A 525 -8.08 -42.36 3.90
N GLU A 526 -7.05 -42.53 3.11
CA GLU A 526 -6.89 -43.72 2.24
C GLU A 526 -6.69 -44.99 3.07
N ARG A 527 -5.89 -44.95 4.12
CA ARG A 527 -5.71 -46.09 5.06
C ARG A 527 -7.00 -46.42 5.83
N PHE A 528 -7.76 -45.40 6.26
CA PHE A 528 -9.06 -45.63 6.90
C PHE A 528 -10.06 -46.23 5.91
N ARG A 529 -10.16 -45.74 4.68
CA ARG A 529 -11.03 -46.32 3.65
C ARG A 529 -10.62 -47.75 3.28
N ALA A 530 -9.34 -48.03 3.16
CA ALA A 530 -8.85 -49.39 2.93
C ALA A 530 -9.15 -50.35 4.09
N ALA A 531 -9.04 -49.85 5.32
CA ALA A 531 -9.41 -50.63 6.50
C ALA A 531 -10.93 -50.88 6.60
N GLU A 532 -11.76 -49.91 6.30
CA GLU A 532 -13.22 -50.06 6.22
C GLU A 532 -13.64 -51.04 5.12
N GLN A 533 -12.99 -51.00 3.95
CA GLN A 533 -13.24 -51.98 2.88
C GLN A 533 -12.78 -53.41 3.29
N ALA A 534 -11.70 -53.55 4.01
CA ALA A 534 -11.23 -54.85 4.49
C ALA A 534 -12.11 -55.45 5.61
N LEU A 535 -12.75 -54.60 6.42
CA LEU A 535 -13.67 -55.01 7.48
C LEU A 535 -15.11 -55.27 6.96
N GLY A 536 -15.49 -54.70 5.79
CA GLY A 536 -16.81 -54.88 5.17
C GLY A 536 -16.91 -56.12 4.25
N THR A 537 -15.84 -56.88 4.10
CA THR A 537 -15.75 -58.11 3.28
C THR A 537 -15.61 -59.37 4.14
N SER A 538 -15.83 -59.30 5.46
CA SER A 538 -15.88 -60.46 6.37
C SER A 538 -17.29 -60.80 6.83
#